data_fff1582f25a4c554f6ef5bd8f74d9ca9
#
_entry.id   fff1582f25a4c554f6ef5bd8f74d9ca9
#
_cell.length_a   1.000
_cell.length_b   1.000
_cell.length_c   1.000
_cell.angle_alpha   90.00
_cell.angle_beta   90.00
_cell.angle_gamma   90.00
#
_symmetry.space_group_name_H-M   'P 1'
#
loop_
_entity.id
_entity.type
_entity.pdbx_description
1 polymer ?
#
loop_
_entity_poly.entity_id
_entity_poly.type
_entity_poly.pdbx_seq_one_letter_code
_entity_poly.pdbx_strand_id
1 'polypeptide(L)'
;MTDNNQQIVVYGTTWCPDCKRAKQFFGNQRVEYRWVDIEQDPDAMAYVEKVNDGQRIVPTIIFPDGDKLVEPSNAELADKLGITTEAERTYYDVVIVGAGPAGLTAGMYTAREGLDTLIIEKGAPGGQAGVTKVIDNFPGFDKGISGDEFAERLTNQAERFGVEILGAQTVVDIQRSGQYLEVFTEDDSCYAGKAVLLSTGARYRRLGVPGEQELIGMNIHFCATCDGAFYKGDDVFVIGGGNSGVEEGLFLTKFADQITIVEREKELGASKILQEKVARRDDVNLLLYQDVEEFKAEDGKLQAVVLRDRETGQVQEYHPQGVFVFVGMVPNSEFLPESIAKNERGFVDTDKALETSMEGVFAAGDVREGATAQAASAAGEGATAALMIRQYLQSIGEA
;
A
#
# COMPACT_ATOMS: atom_id res chain seq x y z
N MET A 1 -22.08 1.68 28.56
CA MET A 1 -22.91 1.35 27.38
C MET A 1 -22.54 2.39 26.34
N THR A 2 -21.50 2.13 25.56
CA THR A 2 -21.03 2.99 24.48
C THR A 2 -21.98 2.82 23.30
N ASP A 3 -22.42 3.93 22.73
CA ASP A 3 -23.37 4.05 21.63
C ASP A 3 -23.04 3.10 20.47
N ASN A 4 -23.84 2.03 20.36
CA ASN A 4 -23.69 0.99 19.34
C ASN A 4 -24.24 1.42 17.96
N ASN A 5 -24.50 2.73 17.76
CA ASN A 5 -25.23 3.25 16.60
C ASN A 5 -24.36 4.10 15.64
N GLN A 6 -23.04 4.11 15.82
CA GLN A 6 -22.14 4.96 15.01
C GLN A 6 -21.19 4.16 14.08
N GLN A 7 -21.32 2.86 14.00
CA GLN A 7 -20.40 2.03 13.20
C GLN A 7 -21.16 1.24 12.14
N ILE A 8 -20.54 1.06 10.97
CA ILE A 8 -21.03 0.15 9.93
C ILE A 8 -20.99 -1.27 10.48
N VAL A 9 -22.08 -2.03 10.31
CA VAL A 9 -22.18 -3.42 10.74
C VAL A 9 -22.40 -4.31 9.52
N VAL A 10 -21.50 -5.27 9.32
CA VAL A 10 -21.58 -6.25 8.23
C VAL A 10 -21.98 -7.60 8.80
N TYR A 11 -23.19 -8.02 8.49
CA TYR A 11 -23.71 -9.35 8.81
C TYR A 11 -23.40 -10.30 7.65
N GLY A 12 -22.74 -11.42 7.92
CA GLY A 12 -22.32 -12.33 6.87
C GLY A 12 -21.92 -13.71 7.36
N THR A 13 -21.34 -14.50 6.47
CA THR A 13 -20.76 -15.81 6.78
C THR A 13 -19.33 -15.89 6.22
N THR A 14 -18.47 -16.71 6.83
CA THR A 14 -17.06 -16.82 6.46
C THR A 14 -16.82 -17.44 5.08
N TRP A 15 -17.75 -18.23 4.57
CA TRP A 15 -17.67 -18.92 3.28
C TRP A 15 -18.26 -18.13 2.11
N CYS A 16 -19.09 -17.12 2.36
CA CYS A 16 -19.79 -16.33 1.34
C CYS A 16 -18.82 -15.50 0.48
N PRO A 17 -18.81 -15.65 -0.85
CA PRO A 17 -17.92 -14.87 -1.74
C PRO A 17 -18.19 -13.36 -1.69
N ASP A 18 -19.48 -12.96 -1.68
CA ASP A 18 -19.87 -11.54 -1.64
C ASP A 18 -19.52 -10.90 -0.30
N CYS A 19 -19.58 -11.65 0.79
CA CYS A 19 -19.09 -11.21 2.08
C CYS A 19 -17.57 -10.95 2.06
N LYS A 20 -16.81 -11.84 1.42
CA LYS A 20 -15.36 -11.67 1.24
C LYS A 20 -15.05 -10.42 0.40
N ARG A 21 -15.78 -10.22 -0.71
CA ARG A 21 -15.64 -9.04 -1.57
C ARG A 21 -15.93 -7.75 -0.81
N ALA A 22 -17.03 -7.69 -0.05
CA ALA A 22 -17.38 -6.51 0.76
C ALA A 22 -16.33 -6.21 1.83
N LYS A 23 -15.82 -7.23 2.53
CA LYS A 23 -14.72 -7.07 3.50
C LYS A 23 -13.44 -6.55 2.84
N GLN A 24 -13.11 -7.06 1.66
CA GLN A 24 -11.95 -6.60 0.89
C GLN A 24 -12.12 -5.15 0.44
N PHE A 25 -13.33 -4.77 -0.02
CA PHE A 25 -13.64 -3.39 -0.39
C PHE A 25 -13.44 -2.45 0.80
N PHE A 26 -14.05 -2.73 1.96
CA PHE A 26 -13.87 -1.92 3.16
C PHE A 26 -12.40 -1.82 3.59
N GLY A 27 -11.66 -2.94 3.55
CA GLY A 27 -10.23 -2.94 3.84
C GLY A 27 -9.41 -2.08 2.88
N ASN A 28 -9.67 -2.16 1.57
CA ASN A 28 -9.00 -1.35 0.55
C ASN A 28 -9.29 0.15 0.72
N GLN A 29 -10.53 0.50 1.13
CA GLN A 29 -10.96 1.87 1.36
C GLN A 29 -10.71 2.36 2.79
N ARG A 30 -10.08 1.54 3.65
CA ARG A 30 -9.78 1.84 5.07
C ARG A 30 -11.01 2.23 5.88
N VAL A 31 -12.16 1.66 5.54
CA VAL A 31 -13.42 1.91 6.22
C VAL A 31 -13.56 0.94 7.38
N GLU A 32 -13.71 1.47 8.59
CA GLU A 32 -13.94 0.66 9.78
C GLU A 32 -15.36 0.09 9.82
N TYR A 33 -15.48 -1.17 10.15
CA TYR A 33 -16.76 -1.86 10.31
C TYR A 33 -16.70 -2.92 11.39
N ARG A 34 -17.85 -3.28 11.94
CA ARG A 34 -18.02 -4.43 12.82
C ARG A 34 -18.51 -5.64 12.03
N TRP A 35 -17.76 -6.73 12.06
CA TRP A 35 -18.19 -7.99 11.47
C TRP A 35 -19.04 -8.79 12.46
N VAL A 36 -20.13 -9.38 11.98
CA VAL A 36 -21.00 -10.28 12.74
C VAL A 36 -21.28 -11.54 11.91
N ASP A 37 -20.79 -12.68 12.38
CA ASP A 37 -21.05 -13.97 11.77
C ASP A 37 -22.42 -14.48 12.22
N ILE A 38 -23.38 -14.51 11.29
CA ILE A 38 -24.77 -14.90 11.61
C ILE A 38 -24.94 -16.39 11.89
N GLU A 39 -23.97 -17.24 11.54
CA GLU A 39 -24.00 -18.67 11.89
C GLU A 39 -23.60 -18.92 13.35
N GLN A 40 -22.86 -17.98 13.95
CA GLN A 40 -22.42 -18.08 15.34
C GLN A 40 -23.27 -17.23 16.30
N ASP A 41 -24.12 -16.35 15.78
CA ASP A 41 -24.97 -15.45 16.54
C ASP A 41 -26.45 -15.59 16.11
N PRO A 42 -27.28 -16.38 16.87
CA PRO A 42 -28.70 -16.57 16.56
C PRO A 42 -29.52 -15.28 16.57
N ASP A 43 -29.16 -14.29 17.41
CA ASP A 43 -29.86 -13.01 17.47
C ASP A 43 -29.55 -12.16 16.22
N ALA A 44 -28.30 -12.22 15.75
CA ALA A 44 -27.90 -11.59 14.50
C ALA A 44 -28.57 -12.25 13.29
N MET A 45 -28.71 -13.59 13.29
CA MET A 45 -29.44 -14.30 12.25
C MET A 45 -30.91 -13.87 12.22
N ALA A 46 -31.58 -13.84 13.37
CA ALA A 46 -32.98 -13.39 13.47
C ALA A 46 -33.14 -11.92 13.04
N TYR A 47 -32.15 -11.08 13.34
CA TYR A 47 -32.13 -9.70 12.88
C TYR A 47 -32.05 -9.62 11.36
N VAL A 48 -31.13 -10.36 10.72
CA VAL A 48 -30.99 -10.40 9.23
C VAL A 48 -32.28 -10.87 8.58
N GLU A 49 -32.92 -11.93 9.09
CA GLU A 49 -34.23 -12.40 8.61
C GLU A 49 -35.29 -11.30 8.72
N LYS A 50 -35.35 -10.62 9.86
CA LYS A 50 -36.33 -9.55 10.09
C LYS A 50 -36.19 -8.39 9.13
N VAL A 51 -34.95 -7.95 8.84
CA VAL A 51 -34.71 -6.79 7.97
C VAL A 51 -34.78 -7.13 6.49
N ASN A 52 -34.77 -8.44 6.13
CA ASN A 52 -34.82 -8.96 4.77
C ASN A 52 -36.10 -9.78 4.49
N ASP A 53 -37.23 -9.39 5.10
CA ASP A 53 -38.54 -9.96 4.84
C ASP A 53 -38.58 -11.51 5.02
N GLY A 54 -37.87 -12.00 6.05
CA GLY A 54 -37.78 -13.40 6.39
C GLY A 54 -36.69 -14.18 5.66
N GLN A 55 -35.85 -13.52 4.87
CA GLN A 55 -34.79 -14.16 4.09
C GLN A 55 -33.40 -13.96 4.75
N ARG A 56 -32.57 -15.01 4.69
CA ARG A 56 -31.18 -14.98 5.16
C ARG A 56 -30.25 -14.59 4.03
N ILE A 57 -30.23 -13.31 3.68
CA ILE A 57 -29.38 -12.80 2.63
C ILE A 57 -28.11 -12.18 3.24
N VAL A 58 -26.93 -12.54 2.72
CA VAL A 58 -25.64 -12.05 3.18
C VAL A 58 -24.68 -11.73 2.02
N PRO A 59 -23.90 -10.64 2.12
CA PRO A 59 -23.84 -9.70 3.23
C PRO A 59 -25.06 -8.81 3.34
N THR A 60 -25.54 -8.61 4.56
CA THR A 60 -26.46 -7.51 4.90
C THR A 60 -25.66 -6.47 5.68
N ILE A 61 -25.61 -5.25 5.17
CA ILE A 61 -24.76 -4.18 5.70
C ILE A 61 -25.67 -3.06 6.22
N ILE A 62 -25.50 -2.69 7.48
CA ILE A 62 -26.24 -1.60 8.14
C ILE A 62 -25.28 -0.45 8.38
N PHE A 63 -25.65 0.72 7.90
CA PHE A 63 -24.89 1.96 8.07
C PHE A 63 -25.34 2.77 9.30
N PRO A 64 -24.51 3.70 9.81
CA PRO A 64 -24.83 4.50 10.99
C PRO A 64 -26.08 5.38 10.83
N ASP A 65 -26.43 5.76 9.62
CA ASP A 65 -27.64 6.54 9.29
C ASP A 65 -28.93 5.70 9.26
N GLY A 66 -28.79 4.37 9.43
CA GLY A 66 -29.87 3.39 9.41
C GLY A 66 -30.16 2.79 8.04
N ASP A 67 -29.46 3.21 7.00
CA ASP A 67 -29.58 2.64 5.67
C ASP A 67 -29.06 1.19 5.63
N LYS A 68 -29.64 0.41 4.74
CA LYS A 68 -29.30 -0.99 4.55
C LYS A 68 -28.93 -1.27 3.10
N LEU A 69 -27.81 -1.96 2.91
CA LEU A 69 -27.46 -2.59 1.63
C LEU A 69 -27.44 -4.12 1.78
N VAL A 70 -27.92 -4.82 0.76
CA VAL A 70 -28.02 -6.29 0.73
C VAL A 70 -27.33 -6.80 -0.51
N GLU A 71 -26.30 -7.64 -0.34
CA GLU A 71 -25.44 -8.13 -1.42
C GLU A 71 -24.90 -7.02 -2.36
N PRO A 72 -24.49 -5.85 -1.80
CA PRO A 72 -24.12 -4.73 -2.65
C PRO A 72 -22.88 -5.03 -3.49
N SER A 73 -22.88 -4.48 -4.71
CA SER A 73 -21.68 -4.37 -5.54
C SER A 73 -20.65 -3.39 -4.92
N ASN A 74 -19.42 -3.39 -5.41
CA ASN A 74 -18.43 -2.39 -5.00
C ASN A 74 -18.85 -0.96 -5.38
N ALA A 75 -19.55 -0.79 -6.52
CA ALA A 75 -20.07 0.50 -6.95
C ALA A 75 -21.13 1.05 -5.97
N GLU A 76 -22.08 0.20 -5.52
CA GLU A 76 -23.09 0.60 -4.53
C GLU A 76 -22.47 0.92 -3.17
N LEU A 77 -21.41 0.19 -2.79
CA LEU A 77 -20.65 0.51 -1.57
C LEU A 77 -19.91 1.84 -1.70
N ALA A 78 -19.29 2.10 -2.86
CA ALA A 78 -18.61 3.36 -3.16
C ALA A 78 -19.57 4.55 -3.11
N ASP A 79 -20.71 4.44 -3.79
CA ASP A 79 -21.76 5.46 -3.78
C ASP A 79 -22.24 5.77 -2.36
N LYS A 80 -22.54 4.73 -1.58
CA LYS A 80 -22.97 4.88 -0.17
C LYS A 80 -21.94 5.55 0.71
N LEU A 81 -20.66 5.37 0.42
CA LEU A 81 -19.54 5.98 1.15
C LEU A 81 -19.14 7.34 0.59
N GLY A 82 -19.80 7.83 -0.48
CA GLY A 82 -19.45 9.09 -1.11
C GLY A 82 -18.12 9.05 -1.86
N ILE A 83 -17.68 7.87 -2.30
CA ILE A 83 -16.45 7.71 -3.09
C ILE A 83 -16.79 7.98 -4.55
N THR A 84 -16.15 8.98 -5.16
CA THR A 84 -16.32 9.32 -6.58
C THR A 84 -15.66 8.23 -7.43
N THR A 85 -16.47 7.52 -8.22
CA THR A 85 -16.02 6.41 -9.09
C THR A 85 -16.10 6.73 -10.57
N GLU A 86 -16.81 7.79 -10.96
CA GLU A 86 -16.95 8.26 -12.32
C GLU A 86 -16.44 9.70 -12.44
N ALA A 87 -15.63 9.98 -13.46
CA ALA A 87 -15.11 11.31 -13.70
C ALA A 87 -16.14 12.21 -14.41
N GLU A 88 -16.02 13.52 -14.17
CA GLU A 88 -16.87 14.52 -14.86
C GLU A 88 -16.61 14.56 -16.37
N ARG A 89 -15.43 14.14 -16.81
CA ARG A 89 -14.98 14.20 -18.21
C ARG A 89 -14.20 12.93 -18.57
N THR A 90 -14.11 12.65 -19.86
CA THR A 90 -13.29 11.56 -20.41
C THR A 90 -11.93 12.00 -20.93
N TYR A 91 -11.67 13.31 -20.95
CA TYR A 91 -10.40 13.89 -21.42
C TYR A 91 -9.84 14.86 -20.38
N TYR A 92 -8.52 14.76 -20.16
CA TYR A 92 -7.71 15.59 -19.27
C TYR A 92 -6.37 15.92 -19.93
N ASP A 93 -5.68 16.95 -19.46
CA ASP A 93 -4.31 17.20 -19.90
C ASP A 93 -3.36 16.13 -19.33
N VAL A 94 -3.59 15.75 -18.08
CA VAL A 94 -2.78 14.76 -17.36
C VAL A 94 -3.65 13.74 -16.65
N VAL A 95 -3.40 12.44 -16.89
CA VAL A 95 -3.97 11.34 -16.11
C VAL A 95 -2.89 10.73 -15.23
N ILE A 96 -3.14 10.66 -13.92
CA ILE A 96 -2.23 10.12 -12.92
C ILE A 96 -2.80 8.81 -12.39
N VAL A 97 -2.01 7.75 -12.41
CA VAL A 97 -2.39 6.43 -11.91
C VAL A 97 -1.76 6.19 -10.55
N GLY A 98 -2.58 6.22 -9.49
CA GLY A 98 -2.19 6.06 -8.10
C GLY A 98 -2.17 7.38 -7.31
N ALA A 99 -2.88 7.40 -6.17
CA ALA A 99 -2.99 8.54 -5.25
C ALA A 99 -2.07 8.39 -4.02
N GLY A 100 -0.87 7.85 -4.20
CA GLY A 100 0.19 7.90 -3.19
C GLY A 100 0.84 9.29 -3.09
N PRO A 101 1.86 9.49 -2.22
CA PRO A 101 2.53 10.78 -2.07
C PRO A 101 3.08 11.34 -3.38
N ALA A 102 3.56 10.50 -4.30
CA ALA A 102 4.03 10.93 -5.62
C ALA A 102 2.87 11.47 -6.48
N GLY A 103 1.77 10.71 -6.62
CA GLY A 103 0.64 11.07 -7.46
C GLY A 103 -0.11 12.30 -6.95
N LEU A 104 -0.40 12.37 -5.65
CA LEU A 104 -1.06 13.53 -5.04
C LEU A 104 -0.21 14.80 -5.15
N THR A 105 1.11 14.68 -4.98
CA THR A 105 2.01 15.83 -5.16
C THR A 105 2.06 16.25 -6.62
N ALA A 106 2.19 15.31 -7.56
CA ALA A 106 2.18 15.63 -8.99
C ALA A 106 0.88 16.30 -9.40
N GLY A 107 -0.28 15.74 -8.99
CA GLY A 107 -1.60 16.31 -9.28
C GLY A 107 -1.74 17.74 -8.78
N MET A 108 -1.32 18.00 -7.55
CA MET A 108 -1.29 19.36 -7.00
C MET A 108 -0.43 20.30 -7.87
N TYR A 109 0.76 19.87 -8.31
CA TYR A 109 1.65 20.71 -9.12
C TYR A 109 1.08 20.94 -10.53
N THR A 110 0.56 19.92 -11.21
CA THR A 110 -0.03 20.05 -12.55
C THR A 110 -1.25 20.96 -12.53
N ALA A 111 -2.17 20.78 -11.57
CA ALA A 111 -3.34 21.63 -11.43
C ALA A 111 -2.98 23.10 -11.12
N ARG A 112 -1.95 23.36 -10.33
CA ARG A 112 -1.44 24.74 -10.09
C ARG A 112 -0.87 25.41 -11.34
N GLU A 113 -0.39 24.63 -12.30
CA GLU A 113 0.02 25.15 -13.62
C GLU A 113 -1.14 25.33 -14.59
N GLY A 114 -2.38 25.07 -14.14
CA GLY A 114 -3.60 25.23 -14.94
C GLY A 114 -3.93 24.03 -15.82
N LEU A 115 -3.30 22.86 -15.59
CA LEU A 115 -3.57 21.65 -16.34
C LEU A 115 -4.76 20.89 -15.71
N ASP A 116 -5.71 20.48 -16.53
CA ASP A 116 -6.79 19.61 -16.11
C ASP A 116 -6.22 18.24 -15.74
N THR A 117 -6.36 17.86 -14.48
CA THR A 117 -5.69 16.67 -13.93
C THR A 117 -6.67 15.72 -13.27
N LEU A 118 -6.61 14.45 -13.69
CA LEU A 118 -7.34 13.32 -13.11
C LEU A 118 -6.36 12.41 -12.38
N ILE A 119 -6.69 12.00 -11.16
CA ILE A 119 -6.01 10.90 -10.45
C ILE A 119 -6.96 9.70 -10.35
N ILE A 120 -6.48 8.50 -10.69
CA ILE A 120 -7.24 7.24 -10.58
C ILE A 120 -6.58 6.38 -9.50
N GLU A 121 -7.34 6.02 -8.46
CA GLU A 121 -6.85 5.25 -7.31
C GLU A 121 -7.76 4.06 -7.02
N LYS A 122 -7.16 2.88 -6.87
CA LYS A 122 -7.90 1.64 -6.56
C LYS A 122 -8.34 1.51 -5.11
N GLY A 123 -7.60 2.14 -4.20
CA GLY A 123 -7.86 2.10 -2.76
C GLY A 123 -8.11 3.49 -2.19
N ALA A 124 -7.93 3.64 -0.89
CA ALA A 124 -7.94 4.96 -0.27
C ALA A 124 -6.67 5.73 -0.63
N PRO A 125 -6.76 7.06 -0.86
CA PRO A 125 -5.60 7.89 -1.12
C PRO A 125 -4.53 7.81 -0.03
N GLY A 126 -3.27 8.11 -0.39
CA GLY A 126 -2.11 8.08 0.51
C GLY A 126 -1.20 6.87 0.34
N GLY A 127 -1.62 5.82 -0.40
CA GLY A 127 -0.80 4.64 -0.67
C GLY A 127 -0.24 3.98 0.61
N GLN A 128 1.00 3.49 0.56
CA GLN A 128 1.66 2.86 1.72
C GLN A 128 1.89 3.84 2.88
N ALA A 129 2.08 5.12 2.61
CA ALA A 129 2.21 6.14 3.65
C ALA A 129 0.92 6.27 4.48
N GLY A 130 -0.24 6.18 3.85
CA GLY A 130 -1.54 6.31 4.50
C GLY A 130 -1.89 5.18 5.49
N VAL A 131 -1.22 4.02 5.43
CA VAL A 131 -1.41 2.91 6.39
C VAL A 131 -0.35 2.88 7.48
N THR A 132 0.64 3.77 7.41
CA THR A 132 1.71 3.87 8.41
C THR A 132 1.18 4.51 9.68
N LYS A 133 1.43 3.89 10.84
CA LYS A 133 0.92 4.38 12.13
C LYS A 133 1.43 5.80 12.45
N VAL A 134 2.72 6.04 12.26
CA VAL A 134 3.36 7.35 12.46
C VAL A 134 4.44 7.53 11.39
N ILE A 135 4.41 8.64 10.69
CA ILE A 135 5.46 9.08 9.77
C ILE A 135 6.29 10.14 10.52
N ASP A 136 7.48 9.77 10.94
CA ASP A 136 8.36 10.61 11.77
C ASP A 136 9.53 11.21 10.97
N ASN A 137 9.67 10.81 9.71
CA ASN A 137 10.77 11.19 8.83
C ASN A 137 10.37 12.04 7.62
N PHE A 138 9.14 12.58 7.59
CA PHE A 138 8.72 13.52 6.55
C PHE A 138 8.98 14.95 7.02
N PRO A 139 9.76 15.77 6.25
CA PRO A 139 10.09 17.14 6.65
C PRO A 139 8.84 18.01 6.84
N GLY A 140 8.83 18.81 7.91
CA GLY A 140 7.73 19.72 8.24
C GLY A 140 6.79 19.24 9.35
N PHE A 141 6.97 18.01 9.83
CA PHE A 141 6.21 17.46 10.96
C PHE A 141 7.15 17.13 12.12
N ASP A 142 7.44 18.11 12.95
CA ASP A 142 8.41 18.06 14.05
C ASP A 142 8.01 17.10 15.21
N LYS A 143 6.77 16.62 15.20
CA LYS A 143 6.23 15.63 16.16
C LYS A 143 5.76 14.35 15.49
N GLY A 144 6.14 14.15 14.21
CA GLY A 144 5.53 13.13 13.37
C GLY A 144 4.08 13.45 12.99
N ILE A 145 3.52 12.61 12.14
CA ILE A 145 2.12 12.68 11.70
C ILE A 145 1.62 11.25 11.47
N SER A 146 0.35 10.96 11.77
CA SER A 146 -0.23 9.66 11.39
C SER A 146 -0.38 9.55 9.87
N GLY A 147 -0.32 8.33 9.35
CA GLY A 147 -0.38 8.11 7.90
C GLY A 147 -1.71 8.53 7.30
N ASP A 148 -2.81 8.29 8.01
CA ASP A 148 -4.16 8.71 7.61
C ASP A 148 -4.29 10.22 7.55
N GLU A 149 -3.86 10.97 8.58
CA GLU A 149 -3.85 12.43 8.59
C GLU A 149 -2.95 13.00 7.49
N PHE A 150 -1.79 12.37 7.25
CA PHE A 150 -0.89 12.77 6.18
C PHE A 150 -1.54 12.59 4.80
N ALA A 151 -2.21 11.45 4.57
CA ALA A 151 -2.94 11.17 3.35
C ALA A 151 -4.09 12.16 3.13
N GLU A 152 -4.89 12.41 4.16
CA GLU A 152 -5.99 13.38 4.13
C GLU A 152 -5.49 14.78 3.76
N ARG A 153 -4.41 15.25 4.39
CA ARG A 153 -3.83 16.58 4.09
C ARG A 153 -3.35 16.71 2.66
N LEU A 154 -2.71 15.66 2.10
CA LEU A 154 -2.27 15.66 0.71
C LEU A 154 -3.46 15.64 -0.26
N THR A 155 -4.48 14.83 0.02
CA THR A 155 -5.70 14.72 -0.78
C THR A 155 -6.43 16.06 -0.81
N ASN A 156 -6.75 16.62 0.36
CA ASN A 156 -7.41 17.92 0.49
C ASN A 156 -6.62 19.04 -0.20
N GLN A 157 -5.29 18.95 -0.20
CA GLN A 157 -4.45 19.93 -0.90
C GLN A 157 -4.55 19.79 -2.42
N ALA A 158 -4.57 18.58 -2.95
CA ALA A 158 -4.72 18.33 -4.39
C ALA A 158 -6.11 18.79 -4.89
N GLU A 159 -7.17 18.38 -4.20
CA GLU A 159 -8.56 18.75 -4.52
C GLU A 159 -8.79 20.28 -4.45
N ARG A 160 -8.19 20.96 -3.48
CA ARG A 160 -8.26 22.44 -3.37
C ARG A 160 -7.71 23.15 -4.61
N PHE A 161 -6.81 22.54 -5.37
CA PHE A 161 -6.32 23.06 -6.64
C PHE A 161 -7.09 22.57 -7.85
N GLY A 162 -8.17 21.80 -7.66
CA GLY A 162 -9.04 21.34 -8.73
C GLY A 162 -8.65 20.00 -9.35
N VAL A 163 -7.80 19.20 -8.64
CA VAL A 163 -7.53 17.84 -9.06
C VAL A 163 -8.78 16.99 -8.82
N GLU A 164 -9.22 16.29 -9.86
CA GLU A 164 -10.28 15.29 -9.72
C GLU A 164 -9.67 13.95 -9.33
N ILE A 165 -10.23 13.28 -8.33
CA ILE A 165 -9.73 12.00 -7.80
C ILE A 165 -10.84 10.97 -7.86
N LEU A 166 -10.61 9.91 -8.66
CA LEU A 166 -11.47 8.73 -8.68
C LEU A 166 -10.94 7.70 -7.69
N GLY A 167 -11.78 7.32 -6.75
CA GLY A 167 -11.53 6.22 -5.82
C GLY A 167 -12.14 4.91 -6.30
N ALA A 168 -11.69 3.80 -5.73
CA ALA A 168 -12.19 2.45 -6.02
C ALA A 168 -12.13 2.05 -7.51
N GLN A 169 -11.22 2.66 -8.28
CA GLN A 169 -11.04 2.41 -9.70
C GLN A 169 -9.67 1.77 -9.98
N THR A 170 -9.66 0.59 -10.58
CA THR A 170 -8.43 -0.12 -10.93
C THR A 170 -8.09 0.10 -12.39
N VAL A 171 -6.92 0.70 -12.66
CA VAL A 171 -6.39 0.79 -14.04
C VAL A 171 -5.87 -0.58 -14.46
N VAL A 172 -6.30 -1.01 -15.65
CA VAL A 172 -5.96 -2.34 -16.19
C VAL A 172 -5.11 -2.29 -17.45
N ASP A 173 -5.06 -1.15 -18.16
CA ASP A 173 -4.25 -0.98 -19.37
C ASP A 173 -4.00 0.50 -19.69
N ILE A 174 -2.93 0.75 -20.46
CA ILE A 174 -2.59 2.07 -21.02
C ILE A 174 -2.20 1.88 -22.47
N GLN A 175 -2.84 2.60 -23.36
CA GLN A 175 -2.60 2.51 -24.81
C GLN A 175 -2.34 3.87 -25.41
N ARG A 176 -1.56 3.92 -26.50
CA ARG A 176 -1.44 5.11 -27.32
C ARG A 176 -2.45 5.07 -28.46
N SER A 177 -3.26 6.10 -28.56
CA SER A 177 -4.27 6.29 -29.61
C SER A 177 -4.02 7.63 -30.34
N GLY A 178 -3.20 7.58 -31.37
CA GLY A 178 -2.77 8.80 -32.07
C GLY A 178 -1.96 9.72 -31.17
N GLN A 179 -2.47 10.93 -30.94
CA GLN A 179 -1.84 11.92 -30.06
C GLN A 179 -2.25 11.81 -28.57
N TYR A 180 -3.13 10.87 -28.26
CA TYR A 180 -3.64 10.66 -26.91
C TYR A 180 -3.07 9.39 -26.29
N LEU A 181 -3.06 9.39 -24.96
CA LEU A 181 -2.83 8.22 -24.12
C LEU A 181 -4.16 7.85 -23.48
N GLU A 182 -4.62 6.65 -23.70
CA GLU A 182 -5.88 6.11 -23.18
C GLU A 182 -5.59 5.21 -22.00
N VAL A 183 -6.23 5.49 -20.87
CA VAL A 183 -6.12 4.76 -19.60
C VAL A 183 -7.44 4.04 -19.37
N PHE A 184 -7.39 2.70 -19.32
CA PHE A 184 -8.58 1.84 -19.17
C PHE A 184 -8.69 1.36 -17.71
N THR A 185 -9.92 1.37 -17.22
CA THR A 185 -10.25 0.87 -15.87
C THR A 185 -11.02 -0.46 -15.94
N GLU A 186 -11.06 -1.17 -14.81
CA GLU A 186 -11.67 -2.51 -14.71
C GLU A 186 -13.17 -2.53 -14.99
N ASP A 187 -13.85 -1.39 -14.87
CA ASP A 187 -15.26 -1.18 -15.17
C ASP A 187 -15.54 -0.80 -16.63
N ASP A 188 -14.58 -1.02 -17.54
CA ASP A 188 -14.62 -0.67 -18.96
C ASP A 188 -14.66 0.84 -19.25
N SER A 189 -14.40 1.71 -18.27
CA SER A 189 -14.24 3.14 -18.50
C SER A 189 -12.89 3.45 -19.16
N CYS A 190 -12.83 4.55 -19.92
CA CYS A 190 -11.64 5.00 -20.62
C CYS A 190 -11.46 6.52 -20.44
N TYR A 191 -10.28 6.89 -19.97
CA TYR A 191 -9.87 8.29 -19.77
C TYR A 191 -8.67 8.61 -20.64
N ALA A 192 -8.80 9.63 -21.48
CA ALA A 192 -7.73 10.06 -22.38
C ALA A 192 -6.95 11.23 -21.80
N GLY A 193 -5.64 11.27 -22.05
CA GLY A 193 -4.77 12.36 -21.68
C GLY A 193 -3.69 12.65 -22.72
N LYS A 194 -3.05 13.80 -22.61
CA LYS A 194 -1.82 14.13 -23.38
C LYS A 194 -0.57 13.59 -22.69
N ALA A 195 -0.61 13.49 -21.37
CA ALA A 195 0.43 12.85 -20.57
C ALA A 195 -0.18 11.92 -19.52
N VAL A 196 0.54 10.86 -19.18
CA VAL A 196 0.19 9.92 -18.10
C VAL A 196 1.35 9.84 -17.11
N LEU A 197 1.02 9.88 -15.81
CA LEU A 197 1.99 9.62 -14.75
C LEU A 197 1.66 8.30 -14.05
N LEU A 198 2.60 7.39 -14.03
CA LEU A 198 2.58 6.17 -13.25
C LEU A 198 3.13 6.44 -11.83
N SER A 199 2.26 6.41 -10.84
CA SER A 199 2.60 6.59 -9.41
C SER A 199 1.96 5.50 -8.54
N THR A 200 1.84 4.31 -9.12
CA THR A 200 1.18 3.15 -8.52
C THR A 200 1.95 2.54 -7.34
N GLY A 201 3.20 2.97 -7.15
CA GLY A 201 4.05 2.54 -6.07
C GLY A 201 4.45 1.07 -6.15
N ALA A 202 4.86 0.54 -5.00
CA ALA A 202 5.24 -0.86 -4.83
C ALA A 202 4.66 -1.39 -3.53
N ARG A 203 4.58 -2.73 -3.43
CA ARG A 203 4.18 -3.42 -2.21
C ARG A 203 5.34 -4.24 -1.68
N TYR A 204 5.45 -4.32 -0.37
CA TYR A 204 6.40 -5.24 0.26
C TYR A 204 6.02 -6.68 -0.02
N ARG A 205 7.03 -7.49 -0.37
CA ARG A 205 6.83 -8.91 -0.54
C ARG A 205 6.50 -9.53 0.81
N ARG A 206 5.44 -10.32 0.85
CA ARG A 206 5.02 -11.07 2.03
C ARG A 206 5.74 -12.42 2.06
N LEU A 207 5.91 -12.98 3.25
CA LEU A 207 6.37 -14.35 3.43
C LEU A 207 5.26 -15.34 3.11
N GLY A 208 4.00 -14.95 3.34
CA GLY A 208 2.82 -15.78 3.09
C GLY A 208 2.65 -16.89 4.13
N VAL A 209 3.17 -16.70 5.32
CA VAL A 209 3.10 -17.69 6.41
C VAL A 209 1.96 -17.38 7.39
N PRO A 210 1.45 -18.38 8.12
CA PRO A 210 0.43 -18.17 9.14
C PRO A 210 0.83 -17.09 10.15
N GLY A 211 -0.14 -16.28 10.60
CA GLY A 211 0.04 -15.19 11.56
C GLY A 211 0.64 -13.90 11.01
N GLU A 212 1.25 -13.90 9.81
CA GLU A 212 1.86 -12.70 9.23
C GLU A 212 0.85 -11.56 9.10
N GLN A 213 -0.29 -11.82 8.47
CA GLN A 213 -1.28 -10.78 8.16
C GLN A 213 -1.89 -10.11 9.40
N GLU A 214 -2.04 -10.85 10.49
CA GLU A 214 -2.61 -10.35 11.75
C GLU A 214 -1.67 -9.37 12.47
N LEU A 215 -0.36 -9.58 12.32
CA LEU A 215 0.68 -8.84 13.06
C LEU A 215 1.25 -7.65 12.29
N ILE A 216 0.90 -7.49 11.01
CA ILE A 216 1.38 -6.36 10.20
C ILE A 216 0.92 -5.03 10.78
N GLY A 217 1.88 -4.11 10.99
CA GLY A 217 1.66 -2.81 11.61
C GLY A 217 1.56 -2.84 13.14
N MET A 218 1.56 -4.04 13.73
CA MET A 218 1.61 -4.24 15.18
C MET A 218 3.01 -4.65 15.66
N ASN A 219 3.48 -5.83 15.22
CA ASN A 219 4.81 -6.35 15.54
C ASN A 219 5.59 -6.78 14.29
N ILE A 220 4.97 -6.78 13.10
CA ILE A 220 5.64 -7.02 11.83
C ILE A 220 5.67 -5.72 11.03
N HIS A 221 6.87 -5.30 10.66
CA HIS A 221 7.18 -4.02 10.01
C HIS A 221 8.00 -4.23 8.74
N PHE A 222 8.00 -3.22 7.86
CA PHE A 222 8.71 -3.23 6.58
C PHE A 222 9.62 -2.00 6.40
N CYS A 223 9.75 -1.16 7.43
CA CYS A 223 10.55 0.07 7.40
C CYS A 223 11.23 0.27 8.75
N ALA A 224 12.53 0.04 8.85
CA ALA A 224 13.27 0.25 10.09
C ALA A 224 13.36 1.72 10.50
N THR A 225 13.46 2.62 9.53
CA THR A 225 13.51 4.07 9.76
C THR A 225 12.19 4.60 10.31
N CYS A 226 11.05 3.95 9.96
CA CYS A 226 9.72 4.34 10.41
C CYS A 226 9.42 3.81 11.82
N ASP A 227 9.72 2.53 12.06
CA ASP A 227 9.20 1.78 13.21
C ASP A 227 10.28 1.39 14.23
N GLY A 228 11.57 1.52 13.87
CA GLY A 228 12.68 1.05 14.71
C GLY A 228 12.73 1.67 16.11
N ALA A 229 12.35 2.95 16.22
CA ALA A 229 12.35 3.67 17.50
C ALA A 229 11.36 3.10 18.54
N PHE A 230 10.33 2.35 18.10
CA PHE A 230 9.38 1.70 19.00
C PHE A 230 9.98 0.51 19.78
N TYR A 231 11.11 -0.03 19.31
CA TYR A 231 11.79 -1.21 19.86
C TYR A 231 13.05 -0.84 20.66
N LYS A 232 13.02 0.29 21.35
CA LYS A 232 14.15 0.74 22.15
C LYS A 232 14.35 -0.17 23.37
N GLY A 233 15.49 -0.88 23.39
CA GLY A 233 15.86 -1.80 24.46
C GLY A 233 15.25 -3.20 24.30
N ASP A 234 14.67 -3.51 23.14
CA ASP A 234 14.05 -4.79 22.83
C ASP A 234 14.93 -5.63 21.89
N ASP A 235 14.64 -6.92 21.82
CA ASP A 235 15.22 -7.83 20.86
C ASP A 235 14.33 -7.92 19.62
N VAL A 236 14.88 -7.71 18.41
CA VAL A 236 14.13 -7.75 17.18
C VAL A 236 14.73 -8.70 16.15
N PHE A 237 13.86 -9.27 15.33
CA PHE A 237 14.25 -10.08 14.18
C PHE A 237 14.20 -9.25 12.91
N VAL A 238 15.16 -9.51 12.02
CA VAL A 238 15.21 -9.00 10.66
C VAL A 238 15.16 -10.19 9.70
N ILE A 239 14.09 -10.31 8.94
CA ILE A 239 13.91 -11.39 7.97
C ILE A 239 14.40 -10.93 6.60
N GLY A 240 15.48 -11.54 6.12
CA GLY A 240 16.17 -11.26 4.87
C GLY A 240 17.60 -10.76 5.06
N GLY A 241 18.55 -11.47 4.49
CA GLY A 241 20.00 -11.19 4.57
C GLY A 241 20.58 -10.56 3.31
N GLY A 242 19.74 -9.94 2.45
CA GLY A 242 20.18 -9.11 1.34
C GLY A 242 20.69 -7.74 1.80
N ASN A 243 21.13 -6.88 0.85
CA ASN A 243 21.64 -5.54 1.20
C ASN A 243 20.67 -4.76 2.09
N SER A 244 19.39 -4.67 1.69
CA SER A 244 18.38 -3.93 2.46
C SER A 244 18.21 -4.47 3.87
N GLY A 245 18.04 -5.79 4.04
CA GLY A 245 17.87 -6.38 5.38
C GLY A 245 19.06 -6.17 6.29
N VAL A 246 20.28 -6.27 5.75
CA VAL A 246 21.50 -6.05 6.53
C VAL A 246 21.71 -4.57 6.86
N GLU A 247 21.47 -3.64 5.92
CA GLU A 247 21.56 -2.20 6.18
C GLU A 247 20.55 -1.75 7.24
N GLU A 248 19.31 -2.17 7.08
CA GLU A 248 18.21 -1.85 8.00
C GLU A 248 18.43 -2.53 9.39
N GLY A 249 18.94 -3.77 9.41
CA GLY A 249 19.34 -4.44 10.65
C GLY A 249 20.44 -3.69 11.39
N LEU A 250 21.48 -3.23 10.67
CA LEU A 250 22.52 -2.37 11.24
C LEU A 250 21.97 -1.01 11.69
N PHE A 251 20.96 -0.46 11.03
CA PHE A 251 20.30 0.76 11.47
C PHE A 251 19.53 0.55 12.78
N LEU A 252 18.83 -0.57 12.92
CA LEU A 252 18.02 -0.93 14.10
C LEU A 252 18.88 -1.06 15.38
N THR A 253 20.20 -1.34 15.28
CA THR A 253 21.09 -1.37 16.44
C THR A 253 21.23 -0.02 17.17
N LYS A 254 20.67 1.06 16.60
CA LYS A 254 20.57 2.36 17.29
C LYS A 254 19.49 2.38 18.38
N PHE A 255 18.58 1.44 18.32
CA PHE A 255 17.39 1.38 19.17
C PHE A 255 17.29 0.08 19.94
N ALA A 256 17.30 -1.04 19.26
CA ALA A 256 17.14 -2.37 19.82
C ALA A 256 18.43 -2.86 20.49
N ASP A 257 18.29 -3.69 21.51
CA ASP A 257 19.43 -4.25 22.27
C ASP A 257 20.10 -5.40 21.51
N GLN A 258 19.31 -6.24 20.84
CA GLN A 258 19.79 -7.34 20.00
C GLN A 258 19.06 -7.38 18.68
N ILE A 259 19.80 -7.53 17.60
CA ILE A 259 19.26 -7.77 16.25
C ILE A 259 19.58 -9.21 15.86
N THR A 260 18.60 -9.97 15.42
CA THR A 260 18.83 -11.27 14.82
C THR A 260 18.42 -11.25 13.36
N ILE A 261 19.38 -11.34 12.46
CA ILE A 261 19.12 -11.45 11.01
C ILE A 261 18.87 -12.91 10.67
N VAL A 262 17.67 -13.19 10.14
CA VAL A 262 17.26 -14.51 9.69
C VAL A 262 17.37 -14.55 8.17
N GLU A 263 18.17 -15.47 7.65
CA GLU A 263 18.39 -15.62 6.21
C GLU A 263 18.08 -17.06 5.76
N ARG A 264 17.41 -17.16 4.63
CA ARG A 264 17.01 -18.41 4.01
C ARG A 264 18.19 -19.17 3.38
N GLU A 265 19.20 -18.45 2.91
CA GLU A 265 20.37 -19.02 2.27
C GLU A 265 21.49 -19.30 3.31
N LYS A 266 22.47 -20.12 2.91
CA LYS A 266 23.61 -20.49 3.79
C LYS A 266 24.54 -19.31 4.09
N GLU A 267 24.44 -18.24 3.31
CA GLU A 267 25.26 -17.03 3.42
C GLU A 267 24.37 -15.80 3.22
N LEU A 268 24.80 -14.67 3.77
CA LEU A 268 24.15 -13.40 3.50
C LEU A 268 24.31 -13.00 2.05
N GLY A 269 23.21 -12.63 1.39
CA GLY A 269 23.20 -12.07 0.03
C GLY A 269 23.70 -10.61 -0.06
N ALA A 270 23.99 -9.97 1.08
CA ALA A 270 24.49 -8.61 1.16
C ALA A 270 25.94 -8.49 0.65
N SER A 271 26.35 -7.27 0.29
CA SER A 271 27.73 -6.96 -0.11
C SER A 271 28.75 -7.32 0.98
N LYS A 272 29.99 -7.64 0.60
CA LYS A 272 31.05 -8.00 1.56
C LYS A 272 31.28 -6.91 2.61
N ILE A 273 31.18 -5.64 2.24
CA ILE A 273 31.33 -4.51 3.16
C ILE A 273 30.27 -4.56 4.27
N LEU A 274 29.05 -4.90 3.93
CA LEU A 274 27.96 -5.04 4.90
C LEU A 274 28.15 -6.27 5.78
N GLN A 275 28.55 -7.40 5.20
CA GLN A 275 28.88 -8.62 5.95
C GLN A 275 30.01 -8.36 6.96
N GLU A 276 31.05 -7.63 6.58
CA GLU A 276 32.14 -7.24 7.49
C GLU A 276 31.68 -6.33 8.62
N LYS A 277 30.72 -5.42 8.34
CA LYS A 277 30.13 -4.58 9.40
C LYS A 277 29.36 -5.41 10.43
N VAL A 278 28.57 -6.36 9.97
CA VAL A 278 27.83 -7.30 10.83
C VAL A 278 28.81 -8.12 11.68
N ALA A 279 29.85 -8.69 11.08
CA ALA A 279 30.82 -9.54 11.76
C ALA A 279 31.63 -8.83 12.88
N ARG A 280 31.61 -7.50 12.92
CA ARG A 280 32.28 -6.68 13.97
C ARG A 280 31.35 -6.29 15.11
N ARG A 281 30.11 -6.77 15.12
CA ARG A 281 29.09 -6.38 16.09
C ARG A 281 28.68 -7.56 16.95
N ASP A 282 28.72 -7.35 18.27
CA ASP A 282 28.28 -8.34 19.25
C ASP A 282 26.77 -8.31 19.52
N ASP A 283 26.11 -7.22 19.09
CA ASP A 283 24.65 -7.00 19.19
C ASP A 283 23.87 -7.43 17.94
N VAL A 284 24.54 -8.09 16.96
CA VAL A 284 23.92 -8.65 15.76
C VAL A 284 24.19 -10.14 15.65
N ASN A 285 23.13 -10.93 15.74
CA ASN A 285 23.17 -12.38 15.55
C ASN A 285 22.74 -12.76 14.12
N LEU A 286 23.22 -13.91 13.66
CA LEU A 286 22.82 -14.48 12.38
C LEU A 286 22.19 -15.85 12.58
N LEU A 287 21.01 -16.05 12.03
CA LEU A 287 20.37 -17.35 11.85
C LEU A 287 20.27 -17.62 10.34
N LEU A 288 21.27 -18.33 9.83
CA LEU A 288 21.35 -18.67 8.41
C LEU A 288 20.68 -20.00 8.13
N TYR A 289 20.27 -20.17 6.89
CA TYR A 289 19.63 -21.38 6.36
C TYR A 289 18.34 -21.75 7.10
N GLN A 290 17.53 -20.71 7.42
CA GLN A 290 16.26 -20.82 8.12
C GLN A 290 15.09 -20.41 7.24
N ASP A 291 14.01 -21.18 7.24
CA ASP A 291 12.71 -20.77 6.73
C ASP A 291 11.83 -20.28 7.89
N VAL A 292 11.14 -19.18 7.69
CA VAL A 292 10.07 -18.75 8.61
C VAL A 292 8.83 -19.57 8.30
N GLU A 293 8.27 -20.29 9.27
CA GLU A 293 7.09 -21.13 9.09
C GLU A 293 5.81 -20.47 9.59
N GLU A 294 5.90 -19.76 10.69
CA GLU A 294 4.72 -19.19 11.36
C GLU A 294 5.13 -18.03 12.27
N PHE A 295 4.25 -17.04 12.38
CA PHE A 295 4.26 -16.06 13.46
C PHE A 295 3.10 -16.39 14.41
N LYS A 296 3.41 -16.85 15.61
CA LYS A 296 2.41 -17.13 16.62
C LYS A 296 1.91 -15.83 17.23
N ALA A 297 0.60 -15.61 17.14
CA ALA A 297 -0.07 -14.44 17.69
C ALA A 297 -1.05 -14.84 18.79
N GLU A 298 -1.15 -14.01 19.83
CA GLU A 298 -2.17 -14.10 20.86
C GLU A 298 -2.63 -12.68 21.20
N ASP A 299 -3.94 -12.46 21.15
CA ASP A 299 -4.55 -11.14 21.36
C ASP A 299 -3.95 -10.02 20.49
N GLY A 300 -3.62 -10.31 19.21
CA GLY A 300 -3.02 -9.38 18.27
C GLY A 300 -1.57 -8.99 18.58
N LYS A 301 -0.86 -9.79 19.40
CA LYS A 301 0.54 -9.57 19.73
C LYS A 301 1.38 -10.78 19.34
N LEU A 302 2.59 -10.50 18.85
CA LEU A 302 3.57 -11.52 18.54
C LEU A 302 3.99 -12.25 19.82
N GLN A 303 3.85 -13.58 19.82
CA GLN A 303 4.30 -14.46 20.89
C GLN A 303 5.58 -15.19 20.53
N ALA A 304 5.66 -15.68 19.28
CA ALA A 304 6.84 -16.37 18.81
C ALA A 304 6.98 -16.28 17.28
N VAL A 305 8.21 -16.40 16.82
CA VAL A 305 8.59 -16.68 15.43
C VAL A 305 9.04 -18.12 15.36
N VAL A 306 8.39 -18.92 14.52
CA VAL A 306 8.72 -20.32 14.30
C VAL A 306 9.64 -20.43 13.10
N LEU A 307 10.85 -20.90 13.33
CA LEU A 307 11.85 -21.12 12.28
C LEU A 307 12.10 -22.61 12.08
N ARG A 308 12.30 -23.01 10.81
CA ARG A 308 12.77 -24.34 10.44
C ARG A 308 14.19 -24.24 9.88
N ASP A 309 15.10 -24.97 10.49
CA ASP A 309 16.42 -25.18 9.93
C ASP A 309 16.33 -26.05 8.67
N ARG A 310 16.79 -25.53 7.54
CA ARG A 310 16.68 -26.17 6.22
C ARG A 310 17.63 -27.35 6.03
N GLU A 311 18.67 -27.48 6.85
CA GLU A 311 19.61 -28.59 6.80
C GLU A 311 19.16 -29.77 7.63
N THR A 312 18.69 -29.50 8.85
CA THR A 312 18.31 -30.55 9.81
C THR A 312 16.83 -30.85 9.84
N GLY A 313 15.99 -29.91 9.35
CA GLY A 313 14.53 -29.95 9.46
C GLY A 313 14.01 -29.65 10.88
N GLN A 314 14.87 -29.31 11.82
CA GLN A 314 14.45 -28.96 13.17
C GLN A 314 13.66 -27.66 13.17
N VAL A 315 12.59 -27.64 13.98
CA VAL A 315 11.73 -26.46 14.17
C VAL A 315 12.00 -25.90 15.57
N GLN A 316 12.21 -24.58 15.64
CA GLN A 316 12.49 -23.88 16.90
C GLN A 316 11.66 -22.60 17.00
N GLU A 317 11.22 -22.28 18.20
CA GLU A 317 10.51 -21.04 18.53
C GLU A 317 11.46 -20.00 19.11
N TYR A 318 11.28 -18.75 18.67
CA TYR A 318 12.01 -17.58 19.15
C TYR A 318 11.02 -16.52 19.59
N HIS A 319 11.36 -15.68 20.54
CA HIS A 319 10.45 -14.71 21.15
C HIS A 319 10.94 -13.25 21.03
N PRO A 320 11.16 -12.73 19.81
CA PRO A 320 11.49 -11.31 19.65
C PRO A 320 10.27 -10.44 19.95
N GLN A 321 10.49 -9.17 20.29
CA GLN A 321 9.43 -8.20 20.53
C GLN A 321 8.88 -7.63 19.23
N GLY A 322 9.69 -7.63 18.16
CA GLY A 322 9.29 -7.20 16.82
C GLY A 322 10.02 -7.91 15.70
N VAL A 323 9.45 -7.85 14.52
CA VAL A 323 10.00 -8.44 13.31
C VAL A 323 9.99 -7.40 12.18
N PHE A 324 11.12 -7.26 11.50
CA PHE A 324 11.26 -6.42 10.33
C PHE A 324 11.51 -7.31 9.10
N VAL A 325 10.64 -7.21 8.08
CA VAL A 325 10.69 -8.10 6.92
C VAL A 325 11.24 -7.36 5.70
N PHE A 326 12.40 -7.79 5.21
CA PHE A 326 13.12 -7.21 4.06
C PHE A 326 13.43 -8.27 2.99
N VAL A 327 12.38 -8.92 2.49
CA VAL A 327 12.48 -9.96 1.45
C VAL A 327 12.18 -9.43 0.05
N GLY A 328 12.27 -8.12 -0.11
CA GLY A 328 12.11 -7.38 -1.36
C GLY A 328 10.77 -6.67 -1.49
N MET A 329 10.69 -5.89 -2.58
CA MET A 329 9.49 -5.17 -2.99
C MET A 329 9.04 -5.68 -4.36
N VAL A 330 7.75 -5.52 -4.65
CA VAL A 330 7.13 -5.83 -5.93
C VAL A 330 6.43 -4.56 -6.41
N PRO A 331 6.85 -3.96 -7.54
CA PRO A 331 6.19 -2.78 -8.09
C PRO A 331 4.77 -3.13 -8.56
N ASN A 332 3.86 -2.17 -8.46
CA ASN A 332 2.50 -2.33 -8.97
C ASN A 332 2.48 -1.95 -10.47
N SER A 333 3.09 -2.75 -11.31
CA SER A 333 3.34 -2.53 -12.74
C SER A 333 2.89 -3.67 -13.63
N GLU A 334 2.15 -4.64 -13.09
CA GLU A 334 1.75 -5.85 -13.82
C GLU A 334 0.81 -5.57 -14.98
N PHE A 335 0.00 -4.52 -14.87
CA PHE A 335 -0.96 -4.10 -15.89
C PHE A 335 -0.34 -3.32 -17.05
N LEU A 336 0.91 -2.87 -16.92
CA LEU A 336 1.56 -2.03 -17.92
C LEU A 336 1.92 -2.84 -19.17
N PRO A 337 1.67 -2.29 -20.38
CA PRO A 337 1.99 -2.93 -21.65
C PRO A 337 3.50 -3.16 -21.79
N GLU A 338 3.88 -4.09 -22.68
CA GLU A 338 5.29 -4.42 -22.95
C GLU A 338 6.09 -3.25 -23.55
N SER A 339 5.42 -2.26 -24.13
CA SER A 339 6.04 -1.05 -24.67
C SER A 339 6.63 -0.14 -23.60
N ILE A 340 6.23 -0.31 -22.34
CA ILE A 340 6.85 0.37 -21.19
C ILE A 340 7.93 -0.55 -20.63
N ALA A 341 9.19 -0.13 -20.78
CA ALA A 341 10.35 -0.90 -20.33
C ALA A 341 10.36 -1.05 -18.81
N LYS A 342 10.65 -2.27 -18.37
CA LYS A 342 10.77 -2.66 -16.95
C LYS A 342 12.02 -3.52 -16.78
N ASN A 343 12.67 -3.41 -15.64
CA ASN A 343 13.77 -4.30 -15.30
C ASN A 343 13.26 -5.73 -14.98
N GLU A 344 14.17 -6.67 -14.72
CA GLU A 344 13.86 -8.07 -14.41
C GLU A 344 12.97 -8.24 -13.17
N ARG A 345 12.92 -7.25 -12.27
CA ARG A 345 12.07 -7.25 -11.08
C ARG A 345 10.72 -6.58 -11.29
N GLY A 346 10.48 -6.03 -12.50
CA GLY A 346 9.23 -5.37 -12.87
C GLY A 346 9.18 -3.86 -12.59
N PHE A 347 10.24 -3.24 -12.02
CA PHE A 347 10.28 -1.79 -11.82
C PHE A 347 10.40 -1.06 -13.16
N VAL A 348 9.68 0.05 -13.29
CA VAL A 348 9.64 0.86 -14.51
C VAL A 348 10.96 1.59 -14.71
N ASP A 349 11.56 1.44 -15.89
CA ASP A 349 12.74 2.18 -16.29
C ASP A 349 12.35 3.59 -16.74
N THR A 350 13.08 4.60 -16.28
CA THR A 350 12.88 6.00 -16.67
C THR A 350 14.20 6.67 -16.99
N ASP A 351 14.12 7.71 -17.79
CA ASP A 351 15.25 8.62 -18.00
C ASP A 351 15.38 9.65 -16.84
N LYS A 352 16.25 10.65 -17.02
CA LYS A 352 16.46 11.72 -16.03
C LYS A 352 15.28 12.68 -15.90
N ALA A 353 14.41 12.73 -16.90
CA ALA A 353 13.18 13.50 -16.90
C ALA A 353 12.01 12.71 -16.30
N LEU A 354 12.25 11.51 -15.76
CA LEU A 354 11.24 10.57 -15.28
C LEU A 354 10.30 10.08 -16.38
N GLU A 355 10.65 10.25 -17.67
CA GLU A 355 9.90 9.73 -18.79
C GLU A 355 10.25 8.25 -19.02
N THR A 356 9.25 7.46 -19.34
CA THR A 356 9.40 6.01 -19.65
C THR A 356 9.79 5.81 -21.11
N SER A 357 9.91 4.56 -21.55
CA SER A 357 10.10 4.24 -22.97
C SER A 357 8.90 4.57 -23.87
N MET A 358 7.71 4.85 -23.30
CA MET A 358 6.54 5.31 -24.04
C MET A 358 6.44 6.83 -23.90
N GLU A 359 6.60 7.54 -25.01
CA GLU A 359 6.55 9.02 -25.07
C GLU A 359 5.31 9.58 -24.36
N GLY A 360 5.46 10.61 -23.53
CA GLY A 360 4.39 11.23 -22.75
C GLY A 360 3.91 10.43 -21.54
N VAL A 361 4.51 9.25 -21.30
CA VAL A 361 4.27 8.45 -20.09
C VAL A 361 5.45 8.59 -19.14
N PHE A 362 5.18 9.08 -17.95
CA PHE A 362 6.16 9.32 -16.88
C PHE A 362 5.95 8.33 -15.74
N ALA A 363 6.97 8.15 -14.89
CA ALA A 363 6.82 7.37 -13.67
C ALA A 363 7.52 8.08 -12.49
N ALA A 364 6.91 8.01 -11.29
CA ALA A 364 7.44 8.59 -10.08
C ALA A 364 7.10 7.76 -8.83
N GLY A 365 7.96 7.81 -7.84
CA GLY A 365 7.85 7.02 -6.61
C GLY A 365 8.23 5.56 -6.80
N ASP A 366 7.78 4.73 -5.90
CA ASP A 366 8.31 3.37 -5.69
C ASP A 366 8.04 2.36 -6.82
N VAL A 367 7.24 2.72 -7.84
CA VAL A 367 7.06 1.91 -9.05
C VAL A 367 8.30 1.92 -9.94
N ARG A 368 9.16 2.91 -9.78
CA ARG A 368 10.30 3.21 -10.63
C ARG A 368 11.59 2.51 -10.15
N GLU A 369 12.45 2.08 -11.08
CA GLU A 369 13.80 1.61 -10.76
C GLU A 369 14.62 2.73 -10.10
N GLY A 370 15.33 2.39 -9.05
CA GLY A 370 16.16 3.33 -8.28
C GLY A 370 15.41 4.21 -7.30
N ALA A 371 14.10 4.01 -7.11
CA ALA A 371 13.35 4.70 -6.06
C ALA A 371 13.85 4.30 -4.67
N THR A 372 13.77 5.25 -3.73
CA THR A 372 14.31 5.07 -2.37
C THR A 372 13.28 4.52 -1.38
N ALA A 373 12.05 4.26 -1.79
CA ALA A 373 10.95 3.80 -0.95
C ALA A 373 10.71 4.69 0.29
N GLN A 374 10.75 6.01 0.09
CA GLN A 374 10.49 7.00 1.13
C GLN A 374 9.40 7.98 0.67
N ALA A 375 8.46 8.31 1.56
CA ALA A 375 7.36 9.24 1.25
C ALA A 375 7.84 10.62 0.78
N ALA A 376 8.90 11.15 1.41
CA ALA A 376 9.47 12.45 1.04
C ALA A 376 10.13 12.41 -0.34
N SER A 377 10.82 11.30 -0.69
CA SER A 377 11.39 11.09 -2.02
C SER A 377 10.29 10.97 -3.07
N ALA A 378 9.27 10.16 -2.81
CA ALA A 378 8.14 9.99 -3.70
C ALA A 378 7.42 11.32 -3.98
N ALA A 379 7.18 12.15 -2.96
CA ALA A 379 6.62 13.50 -3.12
C ALA A 379 7.54 14.39 -3.97
N GLY A 380 8.86 14.35 -3.72
CA GLY A 380 9.84 15.10 -4.52
C GLY A 380 9.88 14.68 -5.99
N GLU A 381 9.80 13.36 -6.25
CA GLU A 381 9.70 12.84 -7.62
C GLU A 381 8.38 13.22 -8.27
N GLY A 382 7.24 13.22 -7.54
CA GLY A 382 5.95 13.70 -8.04
C GLY A 382 6.01 15.17 -8.49
N ALA A 383 6.63 16.04 -7.69
CA ALA A 383 6.85 17.42 -8.06
C ALA A 383 7.75 17.56 -9.32
N THR A 384 8.80 16.75 -9.39
CA THR A 384 9.71 16.73 -10.56
C THR A 384 8.97 16.25 -11.80
N ALA A 385 8.23 15.15 -11.72
CA ALA A 385 7.45 14.60 -12.84
C ALA A 385 6.44 15.63 -13.37
N ALA A 386 5.73 16.35 -12.50
CA ALA A 386 4.81 17.40 -12.92
C ALA A 386 5.49 18.50 -13.75
N LEU A 387 6.69 18.92 -13.35
CA LEU A 387 7.48 19.92 -14.10
C LEU A 387 7.94 19.37 -15.45
N MET A 388 8.33 18.09 -15.51
CA MET A 388 8.74 17.44 -16.76
C MET A 388 7.54 17.24 -17.70
N ILE A 389 6.39 16.83 -17.17
CA ILE A 389 5.13 16.75 -17.91
C ILE A 389 4.77 18.11 -18.54
N ARG A 390 4.85 19.18 -17.77
CA ARG A 390 4.62 20.53 -18.31
C ARG A 390 5.57 20.86 -19.46
N GLN A 391 6.86 20.56 -19.33
CA GLN A 391 7.84 20.79 -20.40
C GLN A 391 7.53 19.95 -21.64
N TYR A 392 7.11 18.69 -21.46
CA TYR A 392 6.68 17.83 -22.54
C TYR A 392 5.45 18.43 -23.26
N LEU A 393 4.39 18.81 -22.53
CA LEU A 393 3.19 19.43 -23.10
C LEU A 393 3.52 20.71 -23.87
N GLN A 394 4.41 21.56 -23.36
CA GLN A 394 4.91 22.74 -24.09
C GLN A 394 5.63 22.36 -25.39
N SER A 395 6.40 21.29 -25.39
CA SER A 395 7.16 20.83 -26.57
C SER A 395 6.25 20.33 -27.69
N ILE A 396 5.08 19.81 -27.35
CA ILE A 396 4.07 19.35 -28.32
C ILE A 396 3.00 20.42 -28.62
N GLY A 397 3.12 21.63 -28.03
CA GLY A 397 2.22 22.76 -28.29
C GLY A 397 0.88 22.71 -27.57
N GLU A 398 0.79 22.01 -26.42
CA GLU A 398 -0.46 21.79 -25.67
C GLU A 398 -0.50 22.52 -24.30
N ALA A 399 0.54 23.29 -23.90
CA ALA A 399 0.58 24.06 -22.65
C ALA A 399 1.16 25.47 -22.82
#